data_b956b955fd7b284681d0b0d7b482747c
#
_entry.id   b956b955fd7b284681d0b0d7b482747c
#
_cell.length_a   1.000
_cell.length_b   1.000
_cell.length_c   1.000
_cell.angle_alpha   90.00
_cell.angle_beta   90.00
_cell.angle_gamma   90.00
#
_symmetry.space_group_name_H-M   'P 1'
#
loop_
_entity.id
_entity.type
_entity.pdbx_description
1 polymer ?
#
loop_
_entity_poly.entity_id
_entity_poly.type
_entity_poly.pdbx_seq_one_letter_code
_entity_poly.pdbx_strand_id
1 'polypeptide(L)'
;FMSDDSAERTVQQCKEFCEDLNSHYLSETFKDRVQKLTELKVISKKQRDSYIETHEKILKNCVFPAYKSLAQSLEKLKGSGKNQGGLCHLPEGKKYYAYLIKSSTGDYRSVREIQKHLYQQLFLDFEEIQNLVQKDPDIFTKAAQLPQTASSSPEQMLDYLSRVMTDDFPKLTVKDYEVKYVPDSMEEFSSPAFYLTPPVDTLTPNTIYINQSTTVSDVQRFTTLAHEGFPGHLYQTVYFGKQDCPPIRHLLGCSGYVEGWATYVENMAYEYSCC
;
A
#
# COMPACT_ATOMS: atom_id res chain seq x y z
N PHE A 1 14.20 -19.09 11.52
CA PHE A 1 14.62 -18.06 10.59
C PHE A 1 13.68 -18.10 9.36
N MET A 2 13.77 -17.17 8.39
CA MET A 2 12.86 -17.17 7.24
C MET A 2 12.98 -18.44 6.38
N SER A 3 11.95 -18.75 5.59
CA SER A 3 11.99 -19.87 4.64
C SER A 3 13.02 -19.61 3.53
N ASP A 4 13.51 -20.69 2.90
CA ASP A 4 14.47 -20.57 1.80
C ASP A 4 13.88 -19.77 0.62
N ASP A 5 12.60 -19.97 0.31
CA ASP A 5 11.87 -19.20 -0.69
C ASP A 5 11.82 -17.68 -0.37
N SER A 6 11.54 -17.32 0.89
CA SER A 6 11.57 -15.92 1.32
C SER A 6 12.99 -15.34 1.28
N ALA A 7 14.00 -16.14 1.66
CA ALA A 7 15.39 -15.72 1.57
C ALA A 7 15.80 -15.49 0.12
N GLU A 8 15.41 -16.37 -0.80
CA GLU A 8 15.70 -16.26 -2.23
C GLU A 8 15.08 -15.01 -2.85
N ARG A 9 13.79 -14.76 -2.60
CA ARG A 9 13.12 -13.54 -3.06
C ARG A 9 13.79 -12.29 -2.53
N THR A 10 14.16 -12.25 -1.25
CA THR A 10 14.84 -11.10 -0.66
C THR A 10 16.26 -10.91 -1.25
N VAL A 11 16.98 -12.00 -1.51
CA VAL A 11 18.28 -11.95 -2.20
C VAL A 11 18.13 -11.37 -3.60
N GLN A 12 17.11 -11.80 -4.34
CA GLN A 12 16.85 -11.31 -5.68
C GLN A 12 16.52 -9.81 -5.66
N GLN A 13 15.62 -9.37 -4.78
CA GLN A 13 15.32 -7.95 -4.58
C GLN A 13 16.55 -7.11 -4.23
N CYS A 14 17.44 -7.63 -3.39
CA CYS A 14 18.71 -6.94 -3.07
C CYS A 14 19.64 -6.82 -4.27
N LYS A 15 19.67 -7.83 -5.15
CA LYS A 15 20.47 -7.79 -6.39
C LYS A 15 19.92 -6.75 -7.35
N GLU A 16 18.61 -6.80 -7.64
CA GLU A 16 17.91 -5.86 -8.51
C GLU A 16 18.03 -4.42 -8.02
N PHE A 17 17.89 -4.20 -6.72
CA PHE A 17 18.13 -2.88 -6.11
C PHE A 17 19.53 -2.33 -6.41
N CYS A 18 20.53 -3.17 -6.66
CA CYS A 18 21.91 -2.77 -6.91
C CYS A 18 22.28 -2.70 -8.40
N GLU A 19 21.38 -2.97 -9.33
CA GLU A 19 21.73 -3.17 -10.74
C GLU A 19 22.06 -1.89 -11.49
N ASP A 20 21.34 -0.80 -11.29
CA ASP A 20 21.57 0.44 -12.02
C ASP A 20 21.71 1.67 -11.09
N LEU A 21 22.93 2.15 -10.98
CA LEU A 21 23.22 3.34 -10.21
C LEU A 21 22.70 4.62 -10.88
N ASN A 22 22.64 4.66 -12.20
CA ASN A 22 22.39 5.89 -12.97
C ASN A 22 20.89 6.21 -13.04
N SER A 23 20.06 5.19 -13.17
CA SER A 23 18.59 5.28 -13.17
C SER A 23 17.95 4.88 -11.85
N HIS A 24 18.74 4.79 -10.78
CA HIS A 24 18.25 4.36 -9.46
C HIS A 24 17.28 5.38 -8.87
N TYR A 25 16.11 4.92 -8.42
CA TYR A 25 15.06 5.80 -7.89
C TYR A 25 15.52 6.70 -6.74
N LEU A 26 16.47 6.24 -5.90
CA LEU A 26 17.05 7.08 -4.85
C LEU A 26 17.83 8.26 -5.44
N SER A 27 18.50 8.06 -6.58
CA SER A 27 19.21 9.15 -7.26
C SER A 27 18.24 10.14 -7.90
N GLU A 28 17.21 9.65 -8.57
CA GLU A 28 16.18 10.47 -9.22
C GLU A 28 15.41 11.30 -8.21
N THR A 29 14.84 10.65 -7.20
CA THR A 29 14.05 11.35 -6.17
C THR A 29 14.88 12.32 -5.34
N PHE A 30 16.17 12.02 -5.11
CA PHE A 30 17.07 12.95 -4.41
C PHE A 30 17.39 14.16 -5.28
N LYS A 31 17.70 13.96 -6.58
CA LYS A 31 17.94 15.05 -7.53
C LYS A 31 16.73 15.98 -7.62
N ASP A 32 15.53 15.44 -7.72
CA ASP A 32 14.29 16.23 -7.75
C ASP A 32 14.10 17.07 -6.49
N ARG A 33 14.32 16.47 -5.33
CA ARG A 33 14.18 17.17 -4.04
C ARG A 33 15.15 18.33 -3.90
N VAL A 34 16.43 18.10 -4.18
CA VAL A 34 17.44 19.18 -4.09
C VAL A 34 17.26 20.23 -5.20
N GLN A 35 16.71 19.84 -6.35
CA GLN A 35 16.33 20.78 -7.39
C GLN A 35 15.19 21.71 -6.92
N LYS A 36 14.13 21.16 -6.34
CA LYS A 36 13.02 21.95 -5.75
C LYS A 36 13.51 22.89 -4.66
N LEU A 37 14.41 22.46 -3.77
CA LEU A 37 15.01 23.32 -2.75
C LEU A 37 15.84 24.46 -3.38
N THR A 38 16.47 24.23 -4.52
CA THR A 38 17.22 25.25 -5.25
C THR A 38 16.27 26.28 -5.88
N GLU A 39 15.17 25.84 -6.46
CA GLU A 39 14.13 26.72 -7.04
C GLU A 39 13.47 27.59 -5.97
N LEU A 40 13.22 27.03 -4.79
CA LEU A 40 12.74 27.76 -3.61
C LEU A 40 13.80 28.66 -2.96
N LYS A 41 15.03 28.68 -3.50
CA LYS A 41 16.16 29.46 -2.98
C LYS A 41 16.56 29.11 -1.54
N VAL A 42 16.24 27.87 -1.06
CA VAL A 42 16.66 27.36 0.25
C VAL A 42 18.13 26.98 0.21
N ILE A 43 18.60 26.43 -0.93
CA ILE A 43 19.99 26.10 -1.19
C ILE A 43 20.50 26.73 -2.48
N SER A 44 21.81 26.98 -2.56
CA SER A 44 22.45 27.45 -3.78
C SER A 44 22.70 26.32 -4.78
N LYS A 45 22.88 26.66 -6.05
CA LYS A 45 23.26 25.69 -7.10
C LYS A 45 24.53 24.91 -6.73
N LYS A 46 25.53 25.57 -6.14
CA LYS A 46 26.76 24.93 -5.70
C LYS A 46 26.53 23.89 -4.59
N GLN A 47 25.63 24.18 -3.65
CA GLN A 47 25.24 23.22 -2.61
C GLN A 47 24.47 22.05 -3.21
N ARG A 48 23.52 22.29 -4.13
CA ARG A 48 22.81 21.23 -4.85
C ARG A 48 23.80 20.26 -5.51
N ASP A 49 24.74 20.77 -6.29
CA ASP A 49 25.69 19.94 -7.03
C ASP A 49 26.57 19.13 -6.08
N SER A 50 27.02 19.74 -4.98
CA SER A 50 27.77 19.06 -3.93
C SER A 50 26.95 17.97 -3.21
N TYR A 51 25.67 18.20 -2.99
CA TYR A 51 24.77 17.19 -2.38
C TYR A 51 24.52 16.01 -3.31
N ILE A 52 24.33 16.25 -4.61
CA ILE A 52 24.18 15.20 -5.62
C ILE A 52 25.44 14.34 -5.69
N GLU A 53 26.62 14.96 -5.77
CA GLU A 53 27.89 14.22 -5.82
C GLU A 53 28.11 13.39 -4.52
N THR A 54 27.77 13.95 -3.37
CA THR A 54 27.89 13.26 -2.09
C THR A 54 26.91 12.08 -2.01
N HIS A 55 25.68 12.28 -2.45
CA HIS A 55 24.65 11.24 -2.50
C HIS A 55 25.08 10.05 -3.36
N GLU A 56 25.58 10.31 -4.57
CA GLU A 56 26.06 9.27 -5.49
C GLU A 56 27.24 8.49 -4.90
N LYS A 57 28.16 9.18 -4.20
CA LYS A 57 29.27 8.53 -3.48
C LYS A 57 28.76 7.63 -2.35
N ILE A 58 27.75 8.07 -1.59
CA ILE A 58 27.15 7.28 -0.50
C ILE A 58 26.43 6.05 -1.07
N LEU A 59 25.65 6.22 -2.12
CA LEU A 59 24.97 5.08 -2.77
C LEU A 59 25.99 4.02 -3.21
N LYS A 60 27.03 4.44 -3.94
CA LYS A 60 28.03 3.53 -4.49
C LYS A 60 28.89 2.86 -3.42
N ASN A 61 29.31 3.60 -2.38
CA ASN A 61 30.34 3.13 -1.45
C ASN A 61 29.76 2.61 -0.12
N CYS A 62 28.50 2.90 0.19
CA CYS A 62 27.87 2.50 1.44
C CYS A 62 26.59 1.69 1.21
N VAL A 63 25.62 2.24 0.48
CA VAL A 63 24.29 1.63 0.37
C VAL A 63 24.35 0.33 -0.44
N PHE A 64 24.88 0.36 -1.66
CA PHE A 64 24.97 -0.83 -2.50
C PHE A 64 25.85 -1.94 -1.89
N PRO A 65 27.02 -1.64 -1.31
CA PRO A 65 27.80 -2.65 -0.58
C PRO A 65 27.02 -3.26 0.59
N ALA A 66 26.21 -2.47 1.31
CA ALA A 66 25.39 -3.00 2.41
C ALA A 66 24.33 -3.98 1.91
N TYR A 67 23.59 -3.65 0.83
CA TYR A 67 22.62 -4.56 0.22
C TYR A 67 23.28 -5.83 -0.35
N LYS A 68 24.44 -5.69 -0.99
CA LYS A 68 25.23 -6.85 -1.46
C LYS A 68 25.67 -7.74 -0.29
N SER A 69 26.10 -7.17 0.82
CA SER A 69 26.45 -7.91 2.03
C SER A 69 25.26 -8.62 2.65
N LEU A 70 24.09 -7.96 2.66
CA LEU A 70 22.83 -8.56 3.10
C LEU A 70 22.46 -9.76 2.23
N ALA A 71 22.47 -9.60 0.91
CA ALA A 71 22.21 -10.69 -0.04
C ALA A 71 23.13 -11.88 0.18
N GLN A 72 24.44 -11.65 0.32
CA GLN A 72 25.43 -12.69 0.59
C GLN A 72 25.19 -13.40 1.93
N SER A 73 24.76 -12.67 2.94
CA SER A 73 24.46 -13.23 4.26
C SER A 73 23.23 -14.11 4.23
N LEU A 74 22.17 -13.67 3.53
CA LEU A 74 20.95 -14.44 3.33
C LEU A 74 21.20 -15.70 2.50
N GLU A 75 22.01 -15.60 1.46
CA GLU A 75 22.42 -16.76 0.63
C GLU A 75 23.08 -17.85 1.47
N LYS A 76 23.96 -17.47 2.41
CA LYS A 76 24.62 -18.42 3.32
C LYS A 76 23.68 -19.06 4.34
N LEU A 77 22.53 -18.42 4.60
CA LEU A 77 21.52 -18.94 5.53
C LEU A 77 20.52 -19.88 4.88
N LYS A 78 20.47 -19.97 3.55
CA LYS A 78 19.63 -20.92 2.85
C LYS A 78 19.99 -22.35 3.30
N GLY A 79 18.97 -23.19 3.47
CA GLY A 79 19.10 -24.56 3.96
C GLY A 79 19.40 -24.69 5.46
N SER A 80 19.66 -23.58 6.18
CA SER A 80 19.88 -23.61 7.63
C SER A 80 18.60 -23.57 8.46
N GLY A 81 17.47 -23.28 7.83
CA GLY A 81 16.18 -23.14 8.49
C GLY A 81 15.67 -24.50 8.99
N LYS A 82 15.39 -24.60 10.29
CA LYS A 82 14.79 -25.80 10.91
C LYS A 82 13.26 -25.74 10.97
N ASN A 83 12.68 -24.67 10.43
CA ASN A 83 11.25 -24.40 10.55
C ASN A 83 10.62 -24.22 9.16
N GLN A 84 10.19 -25.33 8.55
CA GLN A 84 9.54 -25.31 7.24
C GLN A 84 8.04 -25.00 7.30
N GLY A 85 7.43 -24.98 8.48
CA GLY A 85 5.98 -24.85 8.66
C GLY A 85 5.54 -23.56 9.34
N GLY A 86 6.38 -22.53 9.40
CA GLY A 86 6.04 -21.27 10.02
C GLY A 86 5.92 -21.34 11.55
N LEU A 87 5.13 -20.44 12.13
CA LEU A 87 5.03 -20.27 13.59
C LEU A 87 4.56 -21.51 14.35
N CYS A 88 3.78 -22.39 13.72
CA CYS A 88 3.23 -23.57 14.37
C CYS A 88 4.30 -24.58 14.86
N HIS A 89 5.50 -24.54 14.28
CA HIS A 89 6.62 -25.40 14.65
C HIS A 89 7.54 -24.80 15.74
N LEU A 90 7.32 -23.54 16.12
CA LEU A 90 8.03 -22.94 17.23
C LEU A 90 7.37 -23.32 18.57
N PRO A 91 8.13 -23.47 19.69
CA PRO A 91 7.60 -23.93 20.96
C PRO A 91 6.34 -23.20 21.43
N GLU A 92 6.30 -21.88 21.36
CA GLU A 92 5.13 -21.05 21.71
C GLU A 92 4.41 -20.46 20.50
N GLY A 93 4.69 -20.96 19.29
CA GLY A 93 4.26 -20.37 18.04
C GLY A 93 2.75 -20.23 17.89
N LYS A 94 1.97 -21.23 18.37
CA LYS A 94 0.49 -21.17 18.34
C LYS A 94 -0.05 -20.07 19.24
N LYS A 95 0.53 -19.88 20.41
CA LYS A 95 0.12 -18.79 21.34
C LYS A 95 0.50 -17.43 20.76
N TYR A 96 1.69 -17.33 20.18
CA TYR A 96 2.15 -16.12 19.53
C TYR A 96 1.27 -15.76 18.33
N TYR A 97 0.88 -16.75 17.52
CA TYR A 97 -0.05 -16.53 16.40
C TYR A 97 -1.42 -15.99 16.87
N ALA A 98 -1.98 -16.61 17.92
CA ALA A 98 -3.23 -16.14 18.51
C ALA A 98 -3.09 -14.69 19.06
N TYR A 99 -1.94 -14.35 19.65
CA TYR A 99 -1.65 -12.98 20.08
C TYR A 99 -1.57 -12.02 18.89
N LEU A 100 -0.87 -12.39 17.80
CA LEU A 100 -0.78 -11.58 16.61
C LEU A 100 -2.15 -11.27 16.01
N ILE A 101 -3.04 -12.26 15.91
CA ILE A 101 -4.40 -12.03 15.42
C ILE A 101 -5.10 -10.98 16.29
N LYS A 102 -5.10 -11.16 17.61
CA LYS A 102 -5.74 -10.20 18.53
C LYS A 102 -5.16 -8.79 18.39
N SER A 103 -3.86 -8.67 18.36
CA SER A 103 -3.18 -7.37 18.30
C SER A 103 -3.36 -6.67 16.95
N SER A 104 -3.43 -7.42 15.86
CA SER A 104 -3.55 -6.86 14.51
C SER A 104 -4.98 -6.54 14.11
N THR A 105 -5.95 -7.35 14.56
CA THR A 105 -7.35 -7.22 14.12
C THR A 105 -8.27 -6.63 15.21
N GLY A 106 -7.83 -6.62 16.48
CA GLY A 106 -8.71 -6.27 17.59
C GLY A 106 -9.77 -7.35 17.91
N ASP A 107 -9.72 -8.50 17.25
CA ASP A 107 -10.67 -9.60 17.46
C ASP A 107 -10.19 -10.54 18.56
N TYR A 108 -10.99 -10.69 19.60
CA TYR A 108 -10.68 -11.53 20.77
C TYR A 108 -11.20 -12.96 20.66
N ARG A 109 -11.87 -13.31 19.57
CA ARG A 109 -12.31 -14.68 19.31
C ARG A 109 -11.10 -15.60 19.12
N SER A 110 -11.30 -16.90 19.40
CA SER A 110 -10.25 -17.88 19.09
C SER A 110 -10.02 -18.00 17.58
N VAL A 111 -8.83 -18.44 17.19
CA VAL A 111 -8.49 -18.72 15.78
C VAL A 111 -9.53 -19.62 15.11
N ARG A 112 -10.01 -20.65 15.85
CA ARG A 112 -11.01 -21.59 15.35
C ARG A 112 -12.39 -20.92 15.11
N GLU A 113 -12.80 -20.02 16.00
CA GLU A 113 -14.05 -19.27 15.83
C GLU A 113 -13.97 -18.31 14.64
N ILE A 114 -12.82 -17.63 14.47
CA ILE A 114 -12.58 -16.75 13.32
C ILE A 114 -12.61 -17.58 12.03
N GLN A 115 -11.90 -18.70 11.97
CA GLN A 115 -11.93 -19.60 10.81
C GLN A 115 -13.35 -20.07 10.48
N LYS A 116 -14.11 -20.50 11.51
CA LYS A 116 -15.50 -20.93 11.31
C LYS A 116 -16.36 -19.81 10.71
N HIS A 117 -16.20 -18.60 11.23
CA HIS A 117 -16.92 -17.42 10.71
C HIS A 117 -16.54 -17.10 9.26
N LEU A 118 -15.25 -17.12 8.93
CA LEU A 118 -14.78 -16.89 7.56
C LEU A 118 -15.30 -17.96 6.59
N TYR A 119 -15.31 -19.24 6.99
CA TYR A 119 -15.90 -20.28 6.16
C TYR A 119 -17.41 -20.10 5.96
N GLN A 120 -18.13 -19.71 7.01
CA GLN A 120 -19.57 -19.41 6.89
C GLN A 120 -19.81 -18.27 5.91
N GLN A 121 -19.02 -17.19 6.01
CA GLN A 121 -19.13 -16.06 5.09
C GLN A 121 -18.82 -16.49 3.65
N LEU A 122 -17.76 -17.24 3.44
CA LEU A 122 -17.38 -17.76 2.12
C LEU A 122 -18.52 -18.58 1.47
N PHE A 123 -19.21 -19.41 2.26
CA PHE A 123 -20.36 -20.18 1.73
C PHE A 123 -21.52 -19.27 1.35
N LEU A 124 -21.83 -18.26 2.15
CA LEU A 124 -22.86 -17.28 1.83
C LEU A 124 -22.54 -16.52 0.54
N ASP A 125 -21.30 -16.10 0.37
CA ASP A 125 -20.83 -15.41 -0.83
C ASP A 125 -20.96 -16.31 -2.07
N PHE A 126 -20.61 -17.60 -1.95
CA PHE A 126 -20.82 -18.56 -3.04
C PHE A 126 -22.29 -18.79 -3.37
N GLU A 127 -23.17 -18.89 -2.37
CA GLU A 127 -24.61 -19.00 -2.60
C GLU A 127 -25.15 -17.75 -3.32
N GLU A 128 -24.68 -16.57 -2.95
CA GLU A 128 -25.08 -15.33 -3.62
C GLU A 128 -24.59 -15.26 -5.07
N ILE A 129 -23.32 -15.64 -5.34
CA ILE A 129 -22.80 -15.75 -6.70
C ILE A 129 -23.64 -16.75 -7.52
N GLN A 130 -23.97 -17.91 -6.96
CA GLN A 130 -24.81 -18.90 -7.67
C GLN A 130 -26.20 -18.34 -7.99
N ASN A 131 -26.80 -17.61 -7.06
CA ASN A 131 -28.10 -16.97 -7.27
C ASN A 131 -28.04 -15.90 -8.36
N LEU A 132 -26.95 -15.11 -8.41
CA LEU A 132 -26.74 -14.13 -9.46
C LEU A 132 -26.59 -14.80 -10.83
N VAL A 133 -25.80 -15.87 -10.93
CA VAL A 133 -25.63 -16.64 -12.19
C VAL A 133 -26.93 -17.31 -12.63
N GLN A 134 -27.75 -17.80 -11.70
CA GLN A 134 -29.07 -18.36 -12.04
C GLN A 134 -30.02 -17.31 -12.59
N LYS A 135 -30.00 -16.08 -12.08
CA LYS A 135 -30.79 -14.96 -12.54
C LYS A 135 -30.31 -14.41 -13.89
N ASP A 136 -29.02 -14.36 -14.06
CA ASP A 136 -28.36 -13.86 -15.27
C ASP A 136 -27.11 -14.73 -15.59
N PRO A 137 -27.26 -15.75 -16.44
CA PRO A 137 -26.18 -16.66 -16.83
C PRO A 137 -24.97 -15.94 -17.49
N ASP A 138 -25.20 -14.78 -18.06
CA ASP A 138 -24.18 -13.98 -18.73
C ASP A 138 -23.50 -12.95 -17.83
N ILE A 139 -23.78 -12.96 -16.51
CA ILE A 139 -23.34 -11.91 -15.58
C ILE A 139 -21.82 -11.72 -15.58
N PHE A 140 -21.04 -12.79 -15.64
CA PHE A 140 -19.58 -12.67 -15.70
C PHE A 140 -19.09 -12.10 -17.03
N THR A 141 -19.76 -12.45 -18.14
CA THR A 141 -19.44 -11.86 -19.46
C THR A 141 -19.75 -10.37 -19.47
N LYS A 142 -20.90 -9.98 -18.90
CA LYS A 142 -21.31 -8.57 -18.77
C LYS A 142 -20.34 -7.80 -17.85
N ALA A 143 -19.95 -8.39 -16.71
CA ALA A 143 -18.99 -7.79 -15.80
C ALA A 143 -17.62 -7.58 -16.45
N ALA A 144 -17.17 -8.55 -17.28
CA ALA A 144 -15.92 -8.40 -18.04
C ALA A 144 -16.00 -7.35 -19.16
N GLN A 145 -17.21 -7.00 -19.59
CA GLN A 145 -17.51 -6.01 -20.64
C GLN A 145 -17.99 -4.68 -20.08
N LEU A 146 -17.92 -4.48 -18.75
CA LEU A 146 -18.26 -3.18 -18.16
C LEU A 146 -17.55 -2.07 -18.94
N PRO A 147 -18.29 -1.02 -19.35
CA PRO A 147 -17.68 0.07 -20.10
C PRO A 147 -16.51 0.61 -19.30
N GLN A 148 -15.37 0.66 -19.96
CA GLN A 148 -14.27 1.42 -19.42
C GLN A 148 -14.78 2.86 -19.37
N THR A 149 -14.97 3.37 -18.16
CA THR A 149 -15.39 4.75 -17.97
C THR A 149 -14.43 5.62 -18.75
N ALA A 150 -14.95 6.61 -19.46
CA ALA A 150 -14.14 7.49 -20.27
C ALA A 150 -12.91 7.89 -19.47
N SER A 151 -11.73 7.63 -20.01
CA SER A 151 -10.38 7.77 -19.46
C SER A 151 -10.23 9.00 -18.55
N SER A 152 -10.67 8.89 -17.31
CA SER A 152 -10.47 9.93 -16.30
C SER A 152 -9.10 9.73 -15.68
N SER A 153 -8.36 10.83 -15.48
CA SER A 153 -7.10 10.75 -14.77
C SER A 153 -7.32 10.33 -13.30
N PRO A 154 -6.32 9.76 -12.62
CA PRO A 154 -6.41 9.45 -11.19
C PRO A 154 -6.85 10.65 -10.35
N GLU A 155 -6.38 11.85 -10.68
CA GLU A 155 -6.77 13.08 -10.00
C GLU A 155 -8.26 13.39 -10.19
N GLN A 156 -8.80 13.21 -11.41
CA GLN A 156 -10.22 13.40 -11.68
C GLN A 156 -11.09 12.38 -10.95
N MET A 157 -10.64 11.13 -10.86
CA MET A 157 -11.32 10.09 -10.10
C MET A 157 -11.33 10.43 -8.60
N LEU A 158 -10.22 10.87 -8.03
CA LEU A 158 -10.12 11.29 -6.63
C LEU A 158 -10.98 12.54 -6.33
N ASP A 159 -11.00 13.49 -7.22
CA ASP A 159 -11.88 14.68 -7.11
C ASP A 159 -13.35 14.29 -7.14
N TYR A 160 -13.73 13.35 -7.99
CA TYR A 160 -15.09 12.83 -8.04
C TYR A 160 -15.45 12.10 -6.74
N LEU A 161 -14.61 11.14 -6.30
CA LEU A 161 -14.79 10.39 -5.06
C LEU A 161 -14.92 11.33 -3.85
N SER A 162 -14.08 12.36 -3.75
CA SER A 162 -14.12 13.33 -2.65
C SER A 162 -15.45 14.11 -2.57
N ARG A 163 -16.15 14.24 -3.68
CA ARG A 163 -17.46 14.89 -3.76
C ARG A 163 -18.60 13.94 -3.45
N VAL A 164 -18.64 12.80 -4.15
CA VAL A 164 -19.78 11.86 -4.04
C VAL A 164 -19.87 11.23 -2.66
N MET A 165 -18.75 10.96 -2.02
CA MET A 165 -18.72 10.39 -0.67
C MET A 165 -19.38 11.28 0.39
N THR A 166 -19.62 12.57 0.12
CA THR A 166 -20.16 13.49 1.13
C THR A 166 -21.64 13.26 1.46
N ASP A 167 -22.32 12.41 0.69
CA ASP A 167 -23.68 11.97 0.97
C ASP A 167 -23.72 10.87 2.04
N ASP A 168 -22.65 10.08 2.14
CA ASP A 168 -22.57 8.92 3.03
C ASP A 168 -21.60 9.14 4.22
N PHE A 169 -20.63 10.04 4.08
CA PHE A 169 -19.56 10.27 5.06
C PHE A 169 -19.47 11.73 5.51
N PRO A 170 -19.02 11.99 6.76
CA PRO A 170 -18.80 13.33 7.24
C PRO A 170 -17.89 14.15 6.32
N LYS A 171 -18.28 15.39 6.06
CA LYS A 171 -17.48 16.29 5.22
C LYS A 171 -16.11 16.55 5.83
N LEU A 172 -15.08 16.30 5.06
CA LEU A 172 -13.70 16.55 5.43
C LEU A 172 -13.01 17.32 4.30
N THR A 173 -12.54 18.52 4.63
CA THR A 173 -11.70 19.26 3.68
C THR A 173 -10.25 18.80 3.85
N VAL A 174 -9.75 18.07 2.89
CA VAL A 174 -8.32 17.76 2.74
C VAL A 174 -7.77 18.71 1.69
N LYS A 175 -7.03 19.73 2.12
CA LYS A 175 -6.55 20.79 1.22
C LYS A 175 -5.29 20.42 0.47
N ASP A 176 -4.47 19.55 1.06
CA ASP A 176 -3.10 19.33 0.61
C ASP A 176 -2.85 17.82 0.43
N TYR A 177 -3.30 17.25 -0.69
CA TYR A 177 -2.86 15.96 -1.15
C TYR A 177 -2.22 16.05 -2.53
N GLU A 178 -1.27 15.18 -2.80
CA GLU A 178 -0.55 15.10 -4.06
C GLU A 178 -0.72 13.70 -4.66
N VAL A 179 -0.93 13.65 -5.96
CA VAL A 179 -0.80 12.42 -6.73
C VAL A 179 0.61 12.39 -7.32
N LYS A 180 1.30 11.29 -7.12
CA LYS A 180 2.63 11.03 -7.69
C LYS A 180 2.62 9.69 -8.40
N TYR A 181 3.55 9.55 -9.31
CA TYR A 181 3.74 8.29 -10.02
C TYR A 181 4.93 7.53 -9.43
N VAL A 182 4.80 6.21 -9.38
CA VAL A 182 5.89 5.34 -8.97
C VAL A 182 7.02 5.47 -9.99
N PRO A 183 8.28 5.64 -9.58
CA PRO A 183 9.40 5.61 -10.51
C PRO A 183 9.48 4.28 -11.27
N ASP A 184 9.81 4.31 -12.56
CA ASP A 184 9.84 3.14 -13.46
C ASP A 184 10.59 1.94 -12.85
N SER A 185 11.71 2.22 -12.16
CA SER A 185 12.54 1.21 -11.49
C SER A 185 11.89 0.54 -10.28
N MET A 186 10.73 1.02 -9.84
CA MET A 186 9.97 0.45 -8.71
C MET A 186 8.63 -0.15 -9.13
N GLU A 187 8.20 0.03 -10.35
CA GLU A 187 6.87 -0.35 -10.81
C GLU A 187 6.60 -1.84 -10.67
N GLU A 188 7.57 -2.69 -10.98
CA GLU A 188 7.46 -4.15 -10.89
C GLU A 188 7.17 -4.64 -9.45
N PHE A 189 7.63 -3.90 -8.45
CA PHE A 189 7.54 -4.26 -7.03
C PHE A 189 6.47 -3.50 -6.27
N SER A 190 5.75 -2.60 -6.95
CA SER A 190 4.76 -1.73 -6.31
C SER A 190 3.34 -2.18 -6.62
N SER A 191 2.44 -2.02 -5.64
CA SER A 191 0.99 -2.17 -5.85
C SER A 191 0.48 -1.15 -6.89
N PRO A 192 -0.73 -1.36 -7.44
CA PRO A 192 -1.32 -0.45 -8.44
C PRO A 192 -1.44 0.99 -7.97
N ALA A 193 -1.72 1.19 -6.68
CA ALA A 193 -1.64 2.47 -5.99
C ALA A 193 -1.33 2.23 -4.51
N PHE A 194 -0.85 3.26 -3.81
CA PHE A 194 -0.70 3.24 -2.35
C PHE A 194 -0.68 4.66 -1.78
N TYR A 195 -1.28 4.79 -0.60
CA TYR A 195 -1.25 6.02 0.17
C TYR A 195 -0.05 6.04 1.11
N LEU A 196 0.72 7.11 1.08
CA LEU A 196 1.83 7.33 2.00
C LEU A 196 1.35 8.16 3.19
N THR A 197 1.26 7.52 4.35
CA THR A 197 0.84 8.16 5.60
C THR A 197 1.74 9.34 5.95
N PRO A 198 1.18 10.52 6.19
CA PRO A 198 1.96 11.72 6.56
C PRO A 198 2.51 11.62 7.98
N PRO A 199 3.44 12.52 8.36
CA PRO A 199 3.85 12.67 9.74
C PRO A 199 2.65 12.95 10.66
N VAL A 200 2.62 12.28 11.83
CA VAL A 200 1.50 12.33 12.76
C VAL A 200 1.24 13.71 13.37
N ASP A 201 2.27 14.55 13.44
CA ASP A 201 2.22 15.90 14.02
C ASP A 201 1.69 16.95 13.04
N THR A 202 1.89 16.77 11.75
CA THR A 202 1.49 17.73 10.72
C THR A 202 0.30 17.29 9.89
N LEU A 203 0.05 15.99 9.77
CA LEU A 203 -0.96 15.37 8.89
C LEU A 203 -0.81 15.80 7.41
N THR A 204 0.40 16.16 7.01
CA THR A 204 0.74 16.62 5.65
C THR A 204 2.23 16.43 5.39
N PRO A 205 2.67 16.21 4.13
CA PRO A 205 1.86 16.05 2.93
C PRO A 205 1.15 14.69 2.86
N ASN A 206 -0.05 14.67 2.31
CA ASN A 206 -0.76 13.44 1.96
C ASN A 206 -0.40 13.08 0.51
N THR A 207 0.14 11.90 0.27
CA THR A 207 0.58 11.51 -1.07
C THR A 207 0.01 10.15 -1.45
N ILE A 208 -0.64 10.09 -2.61
CA ILE A 208 -1.07 8.84 -3.25
C ILE A 208 -0.12 8.58 -4.41
N TYR A 209 0.52 7.41 -4.41
CA TYR A 209 1.36 6.96 -5.51
C TYR A 209 0.57 6.04 -6.43
N ILE A 210 0.73 6.25 -7.74
CA ILE A 210 0.09 5.47 -8.80
C ILE A 210 1.17 4.72 -9.57
N ASN A 211 0.98 3.42 -9.73
CA ASN A 211 1.82 2.58 -10.57
C ASN A 211 1.25 2.55 -12.00
N GLN A 212 1.99 3.09 -12.96
CA GLN A 212 1.54 3.20 -14.35
C GLN A 212 1.70 1.90 -15.15
N SER A 213 2.61 1.01 -14.75
CA SER A 213 2.84 -0.26 -15.43
C SER A 213 1.71 -1.28 -15.19
N THR A 214 0.89 -1.07 -14.16
CA THR A 214 -0.16 -2.01 -13.78
C THR A 214 -1.35 -1.89 -14.73
N THR A 215 -1.60 -2.96 -15.48
CA THR A 215 -2.79 -3.05 -16.34
C THR A 215 -4.00 -3.44 -15.49
N VAL A 216 -4.74 -2.46 -15.04
CA VAL A 216 -6.02 -2.65 -14.33
C VAL A 216 -7.15 -1.96 -15.12
N SER A 217 -8.37 -2.47 -14.99
CA SER A 217 -9.53 -1.79 -15.57
C SER A 217 -9.77 -0.45 -14.89
N ASP A 218 -10.47 0.47 -15.56
CA ASP A 218 -10.81 1.77 -14.98
C ASP A 218 -11.64 1.63 -13.70
N VAL A 219 -12.53 0.64 -13.64
CA VAL A 219 -13.32 0.34 -12.43
C VAL A 219 -12.40 -0.10 -11.30
N GLN A 220 -11.47 -1.01 -11.55
CA GLN A 220 -10.50 -1.44 -10.53
C GLN A 220 -9.62 -0.27 -10.09
N ARG A 221 -9.17 0.58 -11.01
CA ARG A 221 -8.42 1.79 -10.65
C ARG A 221 -9.25 2.72 -9.79
N PHE A 222 -10.52 2.92 -10.13
CA PHE A 222 -11.44 3.75 -9.38
C PHE A 222 -11.66 3.23 -7.94
N THR A 223 -11.93 1.92 -7.77
CA THR A 223 -12.11 1.33 -6.44
C THR A 223 -10.80 1.29 -5.64
N THR A 224 -9.64 1.06 -6.29
CA THR A 224 -8.33 1.20 -5.65
C THR A 224 -8.08 2.63 -5.17
N LEU A 225 -8.45 3.64 -5.95
CA LEU A 225 -8.33 5.04 -5.53
C LEU A 225 -9.32 5.40 -4.42
N ALA A 226 -10.46 4.74 -4.34
CA ALA A 226 -11.35 4.85 -3.18
C ALA A 226 -10.71 4.26 -1.93
N HIS A 227 -10.06 3.09 -2.04
CA HIS A 227 -9.30 2.44 -0.97
C HIS A 227 -8.17 3.31 -0.45
N GLU A 228 -7.34 3.86 -1.34
CA GLU A 228 -6.16 4.64 -0.96
C GLU A 228 -6.49 6.10 -0.61
N GLY A 229 -7.50 6.67 -1.24
CA GLY A 229 -7.84 8.08 -1.16
C GLY A 229 -9.13 8.38 -0.41
N PHE A 230 -10.23 8.54 -1.16
CA PHE A 230 -11.53 8.97 -0.66
C PHE A 230 -12.63 7.94 -0.95
N PRO A 231 -13.32 7.43 0.10
CA PRO A 231 -13.18 7.73 1.54
C PRO A 231 -12.23 6.80 2.32
N GLY A 232 -11.21 6.22 1.66
CA GLY A 232 -10.30 5.22 2.20
C GLY A 232 -9.22 5.74 3.15
N HIS A 233 -8.00 5.24 2.98
CA HIS A 233 -6.88 5.49 3.89
C HIS A 233 -6.57 6.97 4.13
N LEU A 234 -6.52 7.79 3.08
CA LEU A 234 -6.26 9.22 3.21
C LEU A 234 -7.34 9.90 4.04
N TYR A 235 -8.60 9.66 3.70
CA TYR A 235 -9.72 10.23 4.45
C TYR A 235 -9.71 9.79 5.90
N GLN A 236 -9.60 8.48 6.16
CA GLN A 236 -9.55 7.91 7.50
C GLN A 236 -8.43 8.53 8.34
N THR A 237 -7.21 8.60 7.78
CA THR A 237 -6.03 9.15 8.46
C THR A 237 -6.23 10.60 8.86
N VAL A 238 -6.67 11.44 7.92
CA VAL A 238 -6.88 12.86 8.19
C VAL A 238 -8.08 13.11 9.09
N TYR A 239 -9.17 12.35 8.92
CA TYR A 239 -10.34 12.44 9.78
C TYR A 239 -10.00 12.05 11.21
N PHE A 240 -9.34 10.91 11.42
CA PHE A 240 -8.92 10.44 12.73
C PHE A 240 -7.90 11.39 13.37
N GLY A 241 -6.95 11.90 12.59
CA GLY A 241 -5.93 12.84 13.07
C GLY A 241 -6.49 14.15 13.61
N LYS A 242 -7.70 14.54 13.17
CA LYS A 242 -8.40 15.73 13.67
C LYS A 242 -9.28 15.49 14.90
N GLN A 243 -9.40 14.22 15.33
CA GLN A 243 -10.22 13.91 16.50
C GLN A 243 -9.47 14.23 17.78
N ASP A 244 -10.20 14.77 18.76
CA ASP A 244 -9.67 14.96 20.12
C ASP A 244 -9.63 13.61 20.85
N CYS A 245 -8.48 12.94 20.76
CA CYS A 245 -8.25 11.67 21.43
C CYS A 245 -6.86 11.65 22.09
N PRO A 246 -6.62 10.80 23.08
CA PRO A 246 -5.31 10.68 23.71
C PRO A 246 -4.20 10.45 22.69
N PRO A 247 -3.04 11.16 22.76
CA PRO A 247 -1.97 11.11 21.76
C PRO A 247 -1.47 9.70 21.45
N ILE A 248 -1.51 8.79 22.42
CA ILE A 248 -1.11 7.38 22.25
C ILE A 248 -1.93 6.68 21.14
N ARG A 249 -3.18 7.08 20.93
CA ARG A 249 -4.04 6.49 19.90
C ARG A 249 -3.57 6.82 18.47
N HIS A 250 -2.89 7.92 18.28
CA HIS A 250 -2.30 8.29 16.99
C HIS A 250 -1.03 7.47 16.68
N LEU A 251 -0.41 6.86 17.71
CA LEU A 251 0.81 6.06 17.58
C LEU A 251 0.53 4.56 17.52
N LEU A 252 -0.62 4.12 18.05
CA LEU A 252 -1.02 2.71 18.07
C LEU A 252 -1.88 2.39 16.85
N GLY A 253 -1.31 1.62 15.91
CA GLY A 253 -2.05 1.12 14.76
C GLY A 253 -2.86 -0.14 15.09
N CYS A 254 -3.96 -0.32 14.36
CA CYS A 254 -4.73 -1.57 14.30
C CYS A 254 -4.98 -1.85 12.82
N SER A 255 -4.18 -2.74 12.22
CA SER A 255 -4.26 -3.03 10.79
C SER A 255 -5.62 -3.58 10.37
N GLY A 256 -6.26 -4.39 11.21
CA GLY A 256 -7.61 -4.87 10.94
C GLY A 256 -8.66 -3.75 10.84
N TYR A 257 -8.50 -2.67 11.62
CA TYR A 257 -9.35 -1.49 11.50
C TYR A 257 -9.01 -0.66 10.26
N VAL A 258 -7.73 -0.44 9.99
CA VAL A 258 -7.27 0.39 8.88
C VAL A 258 -7.62 -0.25 7.54
N GLU A 259 -7.26 -1.52 7.34
CA GLU A 259 -7.51 -2.27 6.12
C GLU A 259 -8.99 -2.65 5.97
N GLY A 260 -9.65 -2.99 7.08
CA GLY A 260 -11.08 -3.29 7.08
C GLY A 260 -11.94 -2.10 6.65
N TRP A 261 -11.59 -0.89 7.09
CA TRP A 261 -12.21 0.34 6.61
C TRP A 261 -11.99 0.53 5.11
N ALA A 262 -10.75 0.45 4.66
CA ALA A 262 -10.40 0.67 3.26
C ALA A 262 -11.07 -0.36 2.34
N THR A 263 -11.13 -1.64 2.74
CA THR A 263 -11.85 -2.69 2.01
C THR A 263 -13.36 -2.43 1.98
N TYR A 264 -13.95 -1.97 3.09
CA TYR A 264 -15.37 -1.62 3.13
C TYR A 264 -15.71 -0.51 2.14
N VAL A 265 -14.94 0.57 2.13
CA VAL A 265 -15.22 1.69 1.22
C VAL A 265 -14.82 1.41 -0.23
N GLU A 266 -13.86 0.52 -0.48
CA GLU A 266 -13.55 -0.01 -1.81
C GLU A 266 -14.77 -0.72 -2.41
N ASN A 267 -15.46 -1.56 -1.61
CA ASN A 267 -16.68 -2.22 -2.03
C ASN A 267 -17.82 -1.22 -2.27
N MET A 268 -18.01 -0.22 -1.42
CA MET A 268 -18.99 0.85 -1.65
C MET A 268 -18.71 1.64 -2.94
N ALA A 269 -17.46 1.81 -3.31
CA ALA A 269 -17.10 2.59 -4.49
C ALA A 269 -17.62 2.00 -5.81
N TYR A 270 -17.97 0.71 -5.84
CA TYR A 270 -18.66 0.15 -7.00
C TYR A 270 -20.01 0.84 -7.24
N GLU A 271 -20.73 1.22 -6.19
CA GLU A 271 -22.01 1.95 -6.32
C GLU A 271 -21.78 3.36 -6.87
N TYR A 272 -20.68 4.02 -6.49
CA TYR A 272 -20.30 5.33 -7.03
C TYR A 272 -19.83 5.28 -8.49
N SER A 273 -19.35 4.15 -8.96
CA SER A 273 -18.83 4.00 -10.33
C SER A 273 -19.93 3.85 -11.38
N CYS A 274 -21.18 3.60 -10.98
CA CYS A 274 -22.31 3.36 -11.87
C CYS A 274 -23.08 4.65 -12.24
N CYS A 275 -22.60 5.83 -11.90
CA CYS A 275 -23.28 7.11 -12.17
C CYS A 275 -22.72 7.82 -13.39
#